data_836a7b9589c91884df5e05fa1a0ec2df
#
_entry.id   836a7b9589c91884df5e05fa1a0ec2df
#
_cell.length_a   1.000
_cell.length_b   1.000
_cell.length_c   1.000
_cell.angle_alpha   90.00
_cell.angle_beta   90.00
_cell.angle_gamma   90.00
#
_symmetry.space_group_name_H-M   'P 1'
#
loop_
_entity.id
_entity.type
_entity.pdbx_description
1 polymer ?
#
loop_
_entity_poly.entity_id
_entity_poly.type
_entity_poly.pdbx_seq_one_letter_code
_entity_poly.pdbx_strand_id
1 'polypeptide(L)'
;MSGLREKHKVLVIDDEVNVSDTLALIFTKEGYQARVAYSAEEAFEVISQWQPDLAIVDVMLPGMNGIDFALVLKANYPDCRLLLFSGEQGTADLLTQAAIDGNIFEILAKPVPPTYMLETAAGLLGDKPKGMIEN
;
A
#
# COMPACT_ATOMS: atom_id res chain seq x y z
N MET A 1 26.36 7.31 -3.04
CA MET A 1 25.63 7.35 -4.28
C MET A 1 24.24 6.79 -4.10
N SER A 2 23.29 7.59 -4.40
CA SER A 2 21.92 7.19 -4.18
C SER A 2 21.50 5.98 -5.00
N GLY A 3 22.12 5.82 -6.18
CA GLY A 3 21.82 4.68 -7.02
C GLY A 3 22.18 3.36 -6.39
N LEU A 4 22.91 3.40 -5.31
CA LEU A 4 23.24 2.17 -4.60
C LEU A 4 22.06 1.63 -3.83
N ARG A 5 21.11 2.49 -3.47
CA ARG A 5 19.92 2.02 -2.82
C ARG A 5 18.95 1.51 -3.88
N GLU A 6 18.61 0.27 -3.77
CA GLU A 6 17.56 -0.28 -4.59
C GLU A 6 16.26 0.40 -4.24
N LYS A 7 15.58 0.89 -5.23
CA LYS A 7 14.29 1.54 -4.99
C LYS A 7 13.22 0.47 -4.93
N HIS A 8 12.56 0.41 -3.82
CA HIS A 8 11.43 -0.50 -3.69
C HIS A 8 10.30 -0.08 -4.61
N LYS A 9 9.51 -1.03 -5.02
CA LYS A 9 8.36 -0.81 -5.89
C LYS A 9 7.12 -0.72 -5.05
N VAL A 10 6.37 0.35 -5.25
CA VAL A 10 5.15 0.63 -4.48
C VAL A 10 3.97 0.74 -5.44
N LEU A 11 2.93 -0.04 -5.20
CA LEU A 11 1.70 0.03 -5.98
C LEU A 11 0.63 0.65 -5.11
N VAL A 12 0.03 1.75 -5.58
CA VAL A 12 -1.05 2.44 -4.87
C VAL A 12 -2.37 2.08 -5.54
N ILE A 13 -3.30 1.56 -4.76
CA ILE A 13 -4.58 1.07 -5.28
C ILE A 13 -5.71 1.82 -4.61
N ASP A 14 -6.32 2.73 -5.34
CA ASP A 14 -7.41 3.57 -4.86
C ASP A 14 -8.17 4.10 -6.08
N ASP A 15 -9.49 3.97 -6.08
CA ASP A 15 -10.31 4.42 -7.22
C ASP A 15 -10.43 5.94 -7.30
N GLU A 16 -10.08 6.65 -6.24
CA GLU A 16 -10.00 8.11 -6.29
C GLU A 16 -8.70 8.51 -6.97
N VAL A 17 -8.81 8.89 -8.23
CA VAL A 17 -7.63 9.17 -9.06
C VAL A 17 -6.71 10.20 -8.42
N ASN A 18 -7.29 11.27 -7.86
CA ASN A 18 -6.48 12.32 -7.24
C ASN A 18 -5.69 11.80 -6.05
N VAL A 19 -6.26 10.91 -5.28
CA VAL A 19 -5.59 10.34 -4.11
C VAL A 19 -4.45 9.43 -4.55
N SER A 20 -4.74 8.49 -5.44
CA SER A 20 -3.72 7.52 -5.87
C SER A 20 -2.59 8.19 -6.64
N ASP A 21 -2.91 9.13 -7.53
CA ASP A 21 -1.88 9.82 -8.30
C ASP A 21 -1.00 10.67 -7.39
N THR A 22 -1.59 11.34 -6.42
CA THR A 22 -0.84 12.17 -5.47
C THR A 22 0.09 11.31 -4.62
N LEU A 23 -0.41 10.19 -4.12
CA LEU A 23 0.44 9.29 -3.34
C LEU A 23 1.59 8.74 -4.17
N ALA A 24 1.31 8.33 -5.41
CA ALA A 24 2.37 7.82 -6.27
C ALA A 24 3.45 8.88 -6.52
N LEU A 25 3.03 10.13 -6.69
CA LEU A 25 3.98 11.22 -6.88
C LEU A 25 4.84 11.42 -5.64
N ILE A 26 4.23 11.36 -4.46
CA ILE A 26 4.93 11.52 -3.20
C ILE A 26 5.98 10.42 -3.04
N PHE A 27 5.59 9.18 -3.31
CA PHE A 27 6.54 8.06 -3.21
C PHE A 27 7.65 8.19 -4.23
N THR A 28 7.33 8.61 -5.44
CA THR A 28 8.33 8.80 -6.48
C THR A 28 9.37 9.84 -6.05
N LYS A 29 8.91 10.94 -5.45
CA LYS A 29 9.83 11.97 -4.98
C LYS A 29 10.73 11.49 -3.85
N GLU A 30 10.25 10.50 -3.11
CA GLU A 30 11.01 9.93 -2.01
C GLU A 30 12.02 8.87 -2.49
N GLY A 31 12.01 8.53 -3.77
CA GLY A 31 12.96 7.60 -4.33
C GLY A 31 12.40 6.22 -4.65
N TYR A 32 11.12 6.01 -4.46
CA TYR A 32 10.49 4.73 -4.79
C TYR A 32 10.08 4.69 -6.25
N GLN A 33 9.96 3.49 -6.80
CA GLN A 33 9.28 3.30 -8.07
C GLN A 33 7.81 3.10 -7.74
N ALA A 34 6.95 3.99 -8.20
CA ALA A 34 5.54 3.95 -7.84
C ALA A 34 4.67 3.82 -9.07
N ARG A 35 3.64 3.01 -8.96
CA ARG A 35 2.60 2.87 -9.98
C ARG A 35 1.25 2.94 -9.29
N VAL A 36 0.20 3.18 -10.06
CA VAL A 36 -1.16 3.25 -9.54
C VAL A 36 -2.04 2.24 -10.25
N ALA A 37 -3.07 1.81 -9.54
CA ALA A 37 -4.17 1.05 -10.10
C ALA A 37 -5.44 1.61 -9.46
N TYR A 38 -6.50 1.73 -10.25
CA TYR A 38 -7.73 2.35 -9.77
C TYR A 38 -8.80 1.32 -9.43
N SER A 39 -8.45 0.06 -9.51
CA SER A 39 -9.35 -1.04 -9.15
C SER A 39 -8.52 -2.26 -8.81
N ALA A 40 -9.16 -3.25 -8.18
CA ALA A 40 -8.48 -4.52 -7.89
C ALA A 40 -8.07 -5.22 -9.19
N GLU A 41 -8.94 -5.17 -10.19
CA GLU A 41 -8.66 -5.81 -11.48
C GLU A 41 -7.42 -5.22 -12.14
N GLU A 42 -7.32 -3.89 -12.19
CA GLU A 42 -6.13 -3.24 -12.71
C GLU A 42 -4.90 -3.61 -11.91
N ALA A 43 -5.05 -3.67 -10.59
CA ALA A 43 -3.92 -4.02 -9.74
C ALA A 43 -3.38 -5.39 -10.04
N PHE A 44 -4.26 -6.38 -10.26
CA PHE A 44 -3.80 -7.72 -10.59
C PHE A 44 -3.08 -7.74 -11.94
N GLU A 45 -3.53 -6.95 -12.91
CA GLU A 45 -2.83 -6.85 -14.18
C GLU A 45 -1.43 -6.28 -14.02
N VAL A 46 -1.31 -5.21 -13.23
CA VAL A 46 0.00 -4.61 -12.97
C VAL A 46 0.91 -5.62 -12.27
N ILE A 47 0.40 -6.27 -11.24
CA ILE A 47 1.20 -7.18 -10.43
C ILE A 47 1.71 -8.36 -11.25
N SER A 48 0.95 -8.82 -12.23
CA SER A 48 1.37 -9.96 -13.05
C SER A 48 2.64 -9.66 -13.83
N GLN A 49 2.93 -8.39 -14.09
CA GLN A 49 4.10 -7.98 -14.88
C GLN A 49 5.10 -7.16 -14.09
N TRP A 50 4.70 -6.63 -12.94
CA TRP A 50 5.54 -5.73 -12.17
C TRP A 50 5.20 -5.96 -10.69
N GLN A 51 5.90 -6.89 -10.08
CA GLN A 51 5.58 -7.27 -8.70
C GLN A 51 6.06 -6.22 -7.72
N PRO A 52 5.14 -5.59 -6.98
CA PRO A 52 5.53 -4.56 -6.02
C PRO A 52 6.10 -5.17 -4.75
N ASP A 53 6.91 -4.39 -4.07
CA ASP A 53 7.40 -4.73 -2.74
C ASP A 53 6.38 -4.33 -1.68
N LEU A 54 5.57 -3.33 -1.98
CA LEU A 54 4.53 -2.83 -1.08
C LEU A 54 3.30 -2.47 -1.90
N ALA A 55 2.14 -2.90 -1.44
CA ALA A 55 0.86 -2.47 -2.00
C ALA A 55 0.13 -1.64 -0.95
N ILE A 56 -0.26 -0.43 -1.31
CA ILE A 56 -1.03 0.47 -0.46
C ILE A 56 -2.45 0.46 -1.00
N VAL A 57 -3.39 -0.05 -0.22
CA VAL A 57 -4.72 -0.41 -0.72
C VAL A 57 -5.81 0.29 0.06
N ASP A 58 -6.69 0.98 -0.65
CA ASP A 58 -7.92 1.51 -0.07
C ASP A 58 -8.84 0.34 0.21
N VAL A 59 -9.36 0.26 1.43
CA VAL A 59 -10.26 -0.81 1.81
C VAL A 59 -11.57 -0.76 1.00
N MET A 60 -12.03 0.44 0.68
CA MET A 60 -13.31 0.61 -0.01
C MET A 60 -13.10 0.80 -1.51
N LEU A 61 -12.81 -0.30 -2.20
CA LEU A 61 -12.71 -0.30 -3.65
C LEU A 61 -14.02 -0.77 -4.28
N PRO A 62 -14.36 -0.27 -5.47
CA PRO A 62 -15.53 -0.79 -6.17
C PRO A 62 -15.28 -2.23 -6.62
N GLY A 63 -16.31 -3.05 -6.60
CA GLY A 63 -16.19 -4.44 -6.97
C GLY A 63 -15.62 -5.25 -5.82
N MET A 64 -14.36 -5.63 -5.92
CA MET A 64 -13.68 -6.35 -4.85
C MET A 64 -13.19 -5.35 -3.80
N ASN A 65 -13.54 -5.53 -2.53
CA ASN A 65 -13.04 -4.62 -1.51
C ASN A 65 -11.55 -4.86 -1.25
N GLY A 66 -10.91 -3.86 -0.62
CA GLY A 66 -9.46 -3.90 -0.45
C GLY A 66 -8.97 -5.00 0.47
N ILE A 67 -9.79 -5.44 1.41
CA ILE A 67 -9.41 -6.53 2.31
C ILE A 67 -9.40 -7.86 1.56
N ASP A 68 -10.41 -8.11 0.74
CA ASP A 68 -10.43 -9.32 -0.09
C ASP A 68 -9.26 -9.32 -1.07
N PHE A 69 -8.97 -8.16 -1.65
CA PHE A 69 -7.81 -8.01 -2.52
C PHE A 69 -6.51 -8.36 -1.76
N ALA A 70 -6.38 -7.83 -0.55
CA ALA A 70 -5.18 -8.05 0.27
C ALA A 70 -5.01 -9.53 0.61
N LEU A 71 -6.11 -10.22 0.89
CA LEU A 71 -6.04 -11.64 1.19
C LEU A 71 -5.56 -12.45 -0.01
N VAL A 72 -6.06 -12.14 -1.20
CA VAL A 72 -5.63 -12.81 -2.42
C VAL A 72 -4.15 -12.50 -2.69
N LEU A 73 -3.76 -11.25 -2.53
CA LEU A 73 -2.39 -10.85 -2.76
C LEU A 73 -1.43 -11.56 -1.80
N LYS A 74 -1.81 -11.61 -0.53
CA LYS A 74 -0.97 -12.25 0.48
C LYS A 74 -0.78 -13.74 0.18
N ALA A 75 -1.83 -14.38 -0.32
CA ALA A 75 -1.77 -15.82 -0.64
C ALA A 75 -0.88 -16.09 -1.84
N ASN A 76 -0.89 -15.22 -2.84
CA ASN A 76 -0.18 -15.45 -4.09
C ASN A 76 1.19 -14.77 -4.17
N TYR A 77 1.37 -13.68 -3.42
CA TYR A 77 2.62 -12.92 -3.43
C TYR A 77 3.01 -12.60 -1.98
N PRO A 78 3.40 -13.63 -1.20
CA PRO A 78 3.62 -13.45 0.24
C PRO A 78 4.74 -12.48 0.59
N ASP A 79 5.62 -12.20 -0.35
CA ASP A 79 6.72 -11.26 -0.08
C ASP A 79 6.29 -9.81 -0.26
N CYS A 80 5.14 -9.56 -0.84
CA CYS A 80 4.64 -8.20 -0.99
C CYS A 80 4.06 -7.73 0.33
N ARG A 81 4.57 -6.62 0.83
CA ARG A 81 4.03 -6.01 2.05
C ARG A 81 2.71 -5.32 1.74
N LEU A 82 1.86 -5.24 2.74
CA LEU A 82 0.53 -4.67 2.58
C LEU A 82 0.29 -3.56 3.59
N LEU A 83 -0.26 -2.45 3.11
CA LEU A 83 -0.66 -1.34 3.95
C LEU A 83 -2.05 -0.92 3.51
N LEU A 84 -3.02 -1.05 4.40
CA LEU A 84 -4.41 -0.68 4.08
C LEU A 84 -4.68 0.72 4.62
N PHE A 85 -5.56 1.45 3.93
CA PHE A 85 -6.02 2.73 4.46
C PHE A 85 -7.51 2.89 4.20
N SER A 86 -8.20 3.56 5.11
CA SER A 86 -9.65 3.66 5.01
C SER A 86 -10.20 4.75 5.90
N GLY A 87 -11.22 5.44 5.40
CA GLY A 87 -11.98 6.39 6.19
C GLY A 87 -13.41 5.96 6.42
N GLU A 88 -13.77 4.78 5.99
CA GLU A 88 -15.16 4.33 6.05
C GLU A 88 -15.46 3.61 7.35
N GLN A 89 -16.67 3.85 7.88
CA GLN A 89 -17.04 3.24 9.14
C GLN A 89 -17.21 1.73 9.06
N GLY A 90 -17.74 1.23 7.96
CA GLY A 90 -17.96 -0.21 7.81
C GLY A 90 -16.69 -1.04 7.79
N THR A 91 -15.54 -0.40 7.67
CA THR A 91 -14.27 -1.09 7.62
C THR A 91 -13.99 -1.90 8.89
N ALA A 92 -14.44 -1.41 10.05
CA ALA A 92 -14.16 -2.10 11.32
C ALA A 92 -14.65 -3.54 11.31
N ASP A 93 -15.84 -3.78 10.75
CA ASP A 93 -16.39 -5.14 10.71
C ASP A 93 -15.57 -6.05 9.80
N LEU A 94 -15.14 -5.53 8.65
CA LEU A 94 -14.33 -6.30 7.72
C LEU A 94 -12.99 -6.67 8.35
N LEU A 95 -12.40 -5.74 9.08
CA LEU A 95 -11.11 -5.97 9.74
C LEU A 95 -11.24 -6.96 10.87
N THR A 96 -12.32 -6.87 11.64
CA THR A 96 -12.57 -7.82 12.71
C THR A 96 -12.71 -9.22 12.15
N GLN A 97 -13.42 -9.36 11.04
CA GLN A 97 -13.57 -10.68 10.43
C GLN A 97 -12.25 -11.22 9.94
N ALA A 98 -11.42 -10.36 9.31
CA ALA A 98 -10.11 -10.79 8.83
C ALA A 98 -9.22 -11.23 9.99
N ALA A 99 -9.28 -10.53 11.12
CA ALA A 99 -8.48 -10.90 12.29
C ALA A 99 -8.95 -12.24 12.88
N ILE A 100 -10.27 -12.47 12.90
CA ILE A 100 -10.81 -13.75 13.37
C ILE A 100 -10.28 -14.87 12.49
N ASP A 101 -10.15 -14.63 11.19
CA ASP A 101 -9.64 -15.61 10.24
C ASP A 101 -8.11 -15.74 10.29
N GLY A 102 -7.44 -15.02 11.19
CA GLY A 102 -6.01 -15.12 11.37
C GLY A 102 -5.20 -14.14 10.54
N ASN A 103 -5.85 -13.16 9.94
CA ASN A 103 -5.18 -12.17 9.09
C ASN A 103 -5.12 -10.82 9.78
N ILE A 104 -3.92 -10.32 10.00
CA ILE A 104 -3.70 -9.03 10.64
C ILE A 104 -3.02 -8.11 9.63
N PHE A 105 -3.60 -6.94 9.41
CA PHE A 105 -3.07 -5.98 8.47
C PHE A 105 -2.68 -4.68 9.15
N GLU A 106 -1.65 -4.03 8.63
CA GLU A 106 -1.32 -2.68 9.01
C GLU A 106 -2.34 -1.74 8.36
N ILE A 107 -2.96 -0.89 9.15
CA ILE A 107 -4.06 -0.04 8.67
C ILE A 107 -3.89 1.38 9.14
N LEU A 108 -4.09 2.32 8.21
CA LEU A 108 -4.07 3.75 8.52
C LEU A 108 -5.45 4.34 8.27
N ALA A 109 -5.86 5.25 9.14
CA ALA A 109 -7.14 5.94 9.00
C ALA A 109 -6.98 7.18 8.12
N LYS A 110 -7.88 7.37 7.17
CA LYS A 110 -7.92 8.59 6.36
C LYS A 110 -8.46 9.75 7.19
N PRO A 111 -7.99 10.97 6.97
CA PRO A 111 -6.93 11.35 6.03
C PRO A 111 -5.56 11.02 6.62
N VAL A 112 -4.66 10.52 5.79
CA VAL A 112 -3.33 10.12 6.23
C VAL A 112 -2.34 11.20 5.80
N PRO A 113 -1.65 11.85 6.73
CA PRO A 113 -0.60 12.79 6.33
C PRO A 113 0.47 12.09 5.51
N PRO A 114 0.96 12.72 4.44
CA PRO A 114 1.94 12.06 3.57
C PRO A 114 3.19 11.59 4.31
N THR A 115 3.69 12.38 5.27
CA THR A 115 4.88 11.97 6.02
C THR A 115 4.62 10.71 6.82
N TYR A 116 3.44 10.58 7.39
CA TYR A 116 3.09 9.39 8.17
C TYR A 116 2.97 8.16 7.27
N MET A 117 2.38 8.34 6.09
CA MET A 117 2.29 7.27 5.11
C MET A 117 3.70 6.79 4.70
N LEU A 118 4.60 7.74 4.43
CA LEU A 118 5.97 7.42 4.04
C LEU A 118 6.72 6.70 5.15
N GLU A 119 6.55 7.15 6.39
CA GLU A 119 7.21 6.52 7.54
C GLU A 119 6.72 5.10 7.74
N THR A 120 5.42 4.90 7.64
CA THR A 120 4.84 3.57 7.81
C THR A 120 5.33 2.64 6.69
N ALA A 121 5.32 3.13 5.46
CA ALA A 121 5.80 2.35 4.33
C ALA A 121 7.27 1.97 4.49
N ALA A 122 8.09 2.93 4.90
CA ALA A 122 9.51 2.67 5.11
C ALA A 122 9.73 1.60 6.18
N GLY A 123 8.94 1.66 7.24
CA GLY A 123 9.01 0.65 8.30
C GLY A 123 8.68 -0.75 7.77
N LEU A 124 7.63 -0.86 6.96
CA LEU A 124 7.24 -2.14 6.40
C LEU A 124 8.28 -2.69 5.43
N LEU A 125 8.95 -1.80 4.71
CA LEU A 125 9.95 -2.20 3.71
C LEU A 125 11.35 -2.37 4.29
N GLY A 126 11.54 -1.98 5.56
CA GLY A 126 12.86 -2.03 6.16
C GLY A 126 13.76 -0.88 5.72
N ASP A 127 13.19 0.16 5.15
CA ASP A 127 13.94 1.35 4.71
C ASP A 127 13.97 2.39 5.82
N LYS A 128 14.89 3.33 5.69
CA LYS A 128 14.91 4.48 6.57
C LYS A 128 14.27 5.66 5.84
N PRO A 129 13.39 6.40 6.51
CA PRO A 129 12.83 7.59 5.89
C PRO A 129 13.93 8.57 5.50
N LYS A 130 13.70 9.28 4.40
CA LYS A 130 14.63 10.27 3.93
C LYS A 130 14.81 11.35 4.99
N GLY A 131 16.05 11.73 5.24
CA GLY A 131 16.37 12.74 6.23
C GLY A 131 16.53 12.23 7.66
N MET A 132 16.24 10.96 7.90
CA MET A 132 16.41 10.39 9.23
C MET A 132 17.90 10.21 9.53
N ILE A 133 18.28 10.63 10.74
CA ILE A 133 19.66 10.49 11.17
C ILE A 133 19.82 9.14 11.83
N GLU A 134 20.86 8.44 11.42
CA GLU A 134 21.15 7.13 11.97
C GLU A 134 22.22 7.25 13.02
N ASN A 135 21.98 6.69 14.18
CA ASN A 135 22.97 6.67 15.26
C ASN A 135 23.58 5.32 15.43
#